data_3ec01437d4fd59a2fba9378254932292
#
_entry.id   3ec01437d4fd59a2fba9378254932292
#
_cell.length_a   1.000
_cell.length_b   1.000
_cell.length_c   1.000
_cell.angle_alpha   90.00
_cell.angle_beta   90.00
_cell.angle_gamma   90.00
#
_symmetry.space_group_name_H-M   'P 1'
#
loop_
_entity.id
_entity.type
_entity.pdbx_description
1 polymer ?
#
loop_
_entity_poly.entity_id
_entity_poly.type
_entity_poly.pdbx_seq_one_letter_code
_entity_poly.pdbx_strand_id
1 'polypeptide(L)'
;MVLFLLKKRSFKNFIAVGIVTALAVVLVCLTDIQSAEDYYSSEEKEKPNAVGEVTLTIRCDRVVGKSDAAHIPSDGVILDTTTFLIEEGDTVYDILTEAAKAYKIQVENNGSAEFAYIVGINYLYEFDFGDLSGWVYRVNGESPSVGCSSYLLKDGDRIEWIYSLELGNDVK
;
A
#
# COMPACT_ATOMS: atom_id res chain seq x y z
N MET A 1 -47.86 -11.63 -11.63
CA MET A 1 -47.88 -10.22 -11.25
C MET A 1 -46.78 -9.39 -11.93
N VAL A 2 -45.61 -9.96 -12.19
CA VAL A 2 -44.48 -9.26 -12.84
C VAL A 2 -44.75 -8.90 -14.33
N LEU A 3 -45.49 -9.75 -15.06
CA LEU A 3 -45.82 -9.54 -16.50
C LEU A 3 -46.81 -8.37 -16.72
N PHE A 4 -47.59 -7.95 -15.73
CA PHE A 4 -48.58 -6.90 -15.86
C PHE A 4 -47.98 -5.47 -15.76
N LEU A 5 -46.81 -5.35 -15.15
CA LEU A 5 -46.08 -4.08 -15.01
C LEU A 5 -45.30 -3.69 -16.27
N LEU A 6 -45.07 -4.62 -17.19
CA LEU A 6 -44.34 -4.37 -18.43
C LEU A 6 -45.20 -3.77 -19.55
N LYS A 7 -46.53 -3.81 -19.42
CA LYS A 7 -47.49 -3.43 -20.51
C LYS A 7 -47.73 -1.93 -20.65
N LYS A 8 -47.15 -1.06 -19.80
CA LYS A 8 -47.34 0.40 -19.85
C LYS A 8 -46.06 1.21 -19.88
N ARG A 9 -44.93 0.61 -20.34
CA ARG A 9 -43.68 1.35 -20.49
C ARG A 9 -43.65 2.03 -21.85
N SER A 10 -43.70 3.37 -21.86
CA SER A 10 -43.55 4.19 -23.05
C SER A 10 -42.21 3.88 -23.77
N PHE A 11 -42.20 3.78 -25.10
CA PHE A 11 -41.03 3.61 -25.95
C PHE A 11 -39.90 4.59 -25.59
N LYS A 12 -40.26 5.81 -25.15
CA LYS A 12 -39.29 6.77 -24.61
C LYS A 12 -38.51 6.30 -23.41
N ASN A 13 -39.10 5.48 -22.53
CA ASN A 13 -38.42 4.93 -21.35
C ASN A 13 -37.39 3.84 -21.76
N PHE A 14 -37.67 3.09 -22.83
CA PHE A 14 -36.69 2.13 -23.37
C PHE A 14 -35.47 2.81 -23.98
N ILE A 15 -35.68 3.92 -24.68
CA ILE A 15 -34.60 4.75 -25.24
C ILE A 15 -33.77 5.34 -24.08
N ALA A 16 -34.42 5.90 -23.07
CA ALA A 16 -33.72 6.46 -21.90
C ALA A 16 -32.88 5.42 -21.17
N VAL A 17 -33.41 4.20 -20.93
CA VAL A 17 -32.68 3.10 -20.33
C VAL A 17 -31.49 2.69 -21.23
N GLY A 18 -31.69 2.59 -22.55
CA GLY A 18 -30.62 2.26 -23.49
C GLY A 18 -29.46 3.29 -23.45
N ILE A 19 -29.79 4.59 -23.39
CA ILE A 19 -28.78 5.65 -23.27
C ILE A 19 -28.02 5.57 -21.96
N VAL A 20 -28.71 5.37 -20.83
CA VAL A 20 -28.06 5.25 -19.51
C VAL A 20 -27.15 4.04 -19.46
N THR A 21 -27.61 2.89 -20.02
CA THR A 21 -26.79 1.67 -20.08
C THR A 21 -25.56 1.88 -20.98
N ALA A 22 -25.71 2.53 -22.12
CA ALA A 22 -24.58 2.84 -23.02
C ALA A 22 -23.57 3.78 -22.33
N LEU A 23 -24.05 4.82 -21.64
CA LEU A 23 -23.20 5.72 -20.86
C LEU A 23 -22.46 4.99 -19.73
N ALA A 24 -23.14 4.09 -19.02
CA ALA A 24 -22.51 3.29 -17.96
C ALA A 24 -21.42 2.37 -18.52
N VAL A 25 -21.65 1.73 -19.67
CA VAL A 25 -20.64 0.89 -20.34
C VAL A 25 -19.46 1.73 -20.79
N VAL A 26 -19.69 2.90 -21.39
CA VAL A 26 -18.61 3.83 -21.78
C VAL A 26 -17.80 4.27 -20.56
N LEU A 27 -18.45 4.57 -19.44
CA LEU A 27 -17.80 4.97 -18.20
C LEU A 27 -16.92 3.85 -17.65
N VAL A 28 -17.40 2.60 -17.65
CA VAL A 28 -16.61 1.42 -17.24
C VAL A 28 -15.43 1.20 -18.20
N CYS A 29 -15.61 1.39 -19.51
CA CYS A 29 -14.53 1.27 -20.49
C CYS A 29 -13.49 2.39 -20.41
N LEU A 30 -13.85 3.55 -19.86
CA LEU A 30 -12.94 4.68 -19.64
C LEU A 30 -12.24 4.64 -18.27
N THR A 31 -12.73 3.81 -17.35
CA THR A 31 -12.04 3.55 -16.07
C THR A 31 -11.02 2.44 -16.30
N ASP A 32 -9.77 2.74 -16.04
CA ASP A 32 -8.67 1.76 -16.02
C ASP A 32 -8.80 0.93 -14.74
N ILE A 33 -9.72 -0.06 -14.77
CA ILE A 33 -9.94 -0.98 -13.65
C ILE A 33 -8.86 -2.06 -13.77
N GLN A 34 -7.74 -1.83 -13.13
CA GLN A 34 -6.72 -2.86 -12.97
C GLN A 34 -7.22 -3.91 -11.97
N SER A 35 -7.08 -5.18 -12.32
CA SER A 35 -7.27 -6.25 -11.35
C SER A 35 -6.15 -6.21 -10.30
N ALA A 36 -6.37 -6.78 -9.11
CA ALA A 36 -5.32 -6.90 -8.11
C ALA A 36 -4.12 -7.71 -8.68
N GLU A 37 -4.37 -8.70 -9.54
CA GLU A 37 -3.34 -9.46 -10.24
C GLU A 37 -2.52 -8.57 -11.19
N ASP A 38 -3.18 -7.73 -11.99
CA ASP A 38 -2.50 -6.82 -12.92
C ASP A 38 -1.70 -5.74 -12.15
N TYR A 39 -2.25 -5.24 -11.03
CA TYR A 39 -1.56 -4.28 -10.18
C TYR A 39 -0.25 -4.85 -9.61
N TYR A 40 -0.27 -6.10 -9.14
CA TYR A 40 0.90 -6.77 -8.58
C TYR A 40 1.79 -7.46 -9.62
N SER A 41 1.31 -7.67 -10.87
CA SER A 41 2.09 -8.25 -11.97
C SER A 41 2.78 -7.20 -12.83
N SER A 42 2.55 -5.91 -12.58
CA SER A 42 3.32 -4.86 -13.24
C SER A 42 4.80 -5.08 -12.95
N GLU A 43 5.56 -5.37 -14.01
CA GLU A 43 6.95 -5.77 -14.04
C GLU A 43 7.82 -5.00 -13.05
N GLU A 44 8.77 -5.71 -12.45
CA GLU A 44 9.90 -5.12 -11.73
C GLU A 44 10.43 -3.96 -12.58
N LYS A 45 10.26 -2.76 -12.07
CA LYS A 45 10.55 -1.54 -12.84
C LYS A 45 12.05 -1.52 -13.06
N GLU A 46 12.50 -1.85 -14.27
CA GLU A 46 13.90 -1.62 -14.61
C GLU A 46 14.21 -0.15 -14.33
N LYS A 47 15.16 0.10 -13.44
CA LYS A 47 15.65 1.45 -13.11
C LYS A 47 16.94 1.71 -13.91
N PRO A 48 16.84 2.11 -15.19
CA PRO A 48 18.01 2.27 -16.06
C PRO A 48 18.91 3.42 -15.61
N ASN A 49 18.39 4.33 -14.78
CA ASN A 49 19.11 5.47 -14.23
C ASN A 49 19.39 5.29 -12.74
N ALA A 50 19.52 4.04 -12.28
CA ALA A 50 19.82 3.78 -10.89
C ALA A 50 21.11 4.50 -10.46
N VAL A 51 21.04 5.21 -9.32
CA VAL A 51 22.16 5.96 -8.74
C VAL A 51 22.74 5.25 -7.51
N GLY A 52 22.16 4.14 -7.10
CA GLY A 52 22.59 3.34 -5.96
C GLY A 52 21.59 2.25 -5.60
N GLU A 53 21.81 1.63 -4.45
CA GLU A 53 20.93 0.61 -3.87
C GLU A 53 20.67 0.88 -2.40
N VAL A 54 19.50 0.45 -1.92
CA VAL A 54 19.09 0.53 -0.52
C VAL A 54 18.57 -0.83 -0.08
N THR A 55 18.51 -1.06 1.23
CA THR A 55 17.84 -2.24 1.77
C THR A 55 16.57 -1.85 2.51
N LEU A 56 15.53 -2.69 2.40
CA LEU A 56 14.27 -2.56 3.13
C LEU A 56 13.99 -3.83 3.92
N THR A 57 13.58 -3.64 5.18
CA THR A 57 13.05 -4.69 6.06
C THR A 57 11.71 -4.23 6.61
N ILE A 58 10.71 -5.13 6.71
CA ILE A 58 9.40 -4.82 7.32
C ILE A 58 9.14 -5.83 8.44
N ARG A 59 8.96 -5.35 9.68
CA ARG A 59 8.85 -6.19 10.87
C ARG A 59 7.68 -5.81 11.78
N CYS A 60 7.11 -6.83 12.42
CA CYS A 60 6.10 -6.70 13.46
C CYS A 60 6.39 -7.60 14.68
N ASP A 61 7.64 -7.80 15.01
CA ASP A 61 8.12 -8.70 16.08
C ASP A 61 7.54 -8.35 17.46
N ARG A 62 7.16 -7.10 17.70
CA ARG A 62 6.54 -6.65 18.97
C ARG A 62 5.17 -7.25 19.25
N VAL A 63 4.49 -7.75 18.20
CA VAL A 63 3.14 -8.34 18.31
C VAL A 63 3.12 -9.86 18.12
N VAL A 64 4.26 -10.48 17.91
CA VAL A 64 4.38 -11.95 17.85
C VAL A 64 3.87 -12.59 19.13
N GLY A 65 2.98 -13.58 18.98
CA GLY A 65 2.35 -14.28 20.11
C GLY A 65 1.29 -13.47 20.86
N LYS A 66 0.96 -12.24 20.43
CA LYS A 66 -0.12 -11.43 21.02
C LYS A 66 -1.46 -11.61 20.29
N SER A 67 -1.44 -12.20 19.09
CA SER A 67 -2.61 -12.49 18.27
C SER A 67 -2.34 -13.74 17.44
N ASP A 68 -3.41 -14.51 17.18
CA ASP A 68 -3.38 -15.69 16.29
C ASP A 68 -3.77 -15.29 14.84
N ALA A 69 -3.75 -13.99 14.51
CA ALA A 69 -4.10 -13.48 13.19
C ALA A 69 -3.10 -13.98 12.14
N ALA A 70 -3.62 -14.58 11.06
CA ALA A 70 -2.80 -15.22 10.02
C ALA A 70 -1.87 -14.26 9.27
N HIS A 71 -2.15 -12.95 9.31
CA HIS A 71 -1.33 -11.92 8.68
C HIS A 71 -0.12 -11.49 9.53
N ILE A 72 -0.01 -11.96 10.79
CA ILE A 72 1.16 -11.73 11.64
C ILE A 72 2.07 -12.96 11.53
N PRO A 73 3.24 -12.85 10.89
CA PRO A 73 4.18 -13.95 10.78
C PRO A 73 4.68 -14.39 12.18
N SER A 74 4.91 -15.68 12.36
CA SER A 74 5.32 -16.25 13.64
C SER A 74 6.70 -15.78 14.12
N ASP A 75 7.54 -15.31 13.21
CA ASP A 75 8.87 -14.72 13.45
C ASP A 75 8.84 -13.18 13.45
N GLY A 76 7.66 -12.58 13.13
CA GLY A 76 7.49 -11.15 13.07
C GLY A 76 8.11 -10.48 11.85
N VAL A 77 8.53 -11.23 10.84
CA VAL A 77 9.14 -10.69 9.62
C VAL A 77 8.13 -10.73 8.46
N ILE A 78 7.64 -9.58 8.03
CA ILE A 78 6.74 -9.45 6.87
C ILE A 78 7.54 -9.44 5.57
N LEU A 79 8.66 -8.71 5.56
CA LEU A 79 9.64 -8.71 4.48
C LEU A 79 11.03 -8.78 5.10
N ASP A 80 11.78 -9.82 4.75
CA ASP A 80 13.19 -9.92 5.11
C ASP A 80 14.03 -8.88 4.36
N THR A 81 15.24 -8.63 4.83
CA THR A 81 16.13 -7.64 4.24
C THR A 81 16.29 -7.86 2.74
N THR A 82 15.75 -6.93 1.97
CA THR A 82 15.68 -7.00 0.52
C THR A 82 16.30 -5.74 -0.08
N THR A 83 17.10 -5.92 -1.13
CA THR A 83 17.78 -4.82 -1.82
C THR A 83 16.91 -4.27 -2.96
N PHE A 84 16.86 -2.95 -3.07
CA PHE A 84 16.17 -2.21 -4.13
C PHE A 84 17.14 -1.21 -4.76
N LEU A 85 17.08 -1.07 -6.07
CA LEU A 85 17.76 0.01 -6.77
C LEU A 85 17.03 1.33 -6.52
N ILE A 86 17.78 2.44 -6.47
CA ILE A 86 17.19 3.79 -6.34
C ILE A 86 17.58 4.67 -7.51
N GLU A 87 16.65 5.54 -7.91
CA GLU A 87 16.90 6.66 -8.82
C GLU A 87 17.00 7.97 -8.03
N GLU A 88 17.50 9.02 -8.67
CA GLU A 88 17.59 10.33 -8.03
C GLU A 88 16.20 10.85 -7.64
N GLY A 89 16.02 11.18 -6.37
CA GLY A 89 14.76 11.67 -5.82
C GLY A 89 13.86 10.61 -5.20
N ASP A 90 14.22 9.32 -5.29
CA ASP A 90 13.46 8.25 -4.63
C ASP A 90 13.41 8.47 -3.12
N THR A 91 12.23 8.21 -2.55
CA THR A 91 11.93 8.36 -1.12
C THR A 91 11.71 7.01 -0.43
N VAL A 92 11.66 7.01 0.90
CA VAL A 92 11.28 5.82 1.68
C VAL A 92 9.89 5.30 1.28
N TYR A 93 8.95 6.18 0.92
CA TYR A 93 7.62 5.81 0.46
C TYR A 93 7.66 5.10 -0.90
N ASP A 94 8.50 5.56 -1.83
CA ASP A 94 8.63 4.95 -3.16
C ASP A 94 9.12 3.50 -3.04
N ILE A 95 10.14 3.25 -2.21
CA ILE A 95 10.66 1.89 -1.98
C ILE A 95 9.66 1.01 -1.24
N LEU A 96 8.90 1.53 -0.27
CA LEU A 96 7.83 0.78 0.37
C LEU A 96 6.76 0.37 -0.65
N THR A 97 6.38 1.28 -1.55
CA THR A 97 5.37 1.05 -2.58
C THR A 97 5.86 0.02 -3.62
N GLU A 98 7.12 0.10 -4.02
CA GLU A 98 7.76 -0.87 -4.91
C GLU A 98 7.78 -2.26 -4.27
N ALA A 99 8.23 -2.37 -3.02
CA ALA A 99 8.22 -3.61 -2.27
C ALA A 99 6.81 -4.20 -2.12
N ALA A 100 5.83 -3.34 -1.81
CA ALA A 100 4.43 -3.75 -1.69
C ALA A 100 3.92 -4.43 -2.96
N LYS A 101 4.25 -3.90 -4.13
CA LYS A 101 3.90 -4.49 -5.43
C LYS A 101 4.66 -5.78 -5.68
N ALA A 102 5.99 -5.76 -5.56
CA ALA A 102 6.84 -6.91 -5.85
C ALA A 102 6.52 -8.14 -4.98
N TYR A 103 6.24 -7.92 -3.70
CA TYR A 103 6.01 -8.98 -2.71
C TYR A 103 4.53 -9.18 -2.34
N LYS A 104 3.60 -8.49 -3.02
CA LYS A 104 2.14 -8.57 -2.77
C LYS A 104 1.76 -8.26 -1.33
N ILE A 105 2.46 -7.29 -0.73
CA ILE A 105 2.20 -6.81 0.62
C ILE A 105 1.17 -5.70 0.54
N GLN A 106 0.04 -5.84 1.27
CA GLN A 106 -0.94 -4.78 1.36
C GLN A 106 -0.34 -3.60 2.13
N VAL A 107 -0.44 -2.40 1.57
CA VAL A 107 -0.06 -1.14 2.22
C VAL A 107 -1.22 -0.17 2.11
N GLU A 108 -1.61 0.43 3.23
CA GLU A 108 -2.64 1.46 3.27
C GLU A 108 -2.04 2.80 3.69
N ASN A 109 -2.24 3.79 2.82
CA ASN A 109 -1.81 5.16 3.01
C ASN A 109 -3.03 6.06 3.17
N ASN A 110 -3.13 6.76 4.30
CA ASN A 110 -4.19 7.74 4.60
C ASN A 110 -3.74 9.18 4.31
N GLY A 111 -3.01 9.38 3.24
CA GLY A 111 -2.51 10.69 2.80
C GLY A 111 -2.38 10.78 1.29
N SER A 112 -1.90 11.91 0.79
CA SER A 112 -1.45 12.02 -0.60
C SER A 112 -0.07 11.38 -0.79
N ALA A 113 0.35 11.17 -2.03
CA ALA A 113 1.71 10.70 -2.31
C ALA A 113 2.79 11.66 -1.78
N GLU A 114 2.51 12.96 -1.72
CA GLU A 114 3.42 13.99 -1.19
C GLU A 114 3.48 14.01 0.34
N PHE A 115 2.40 13.57 1.01
CA PHE A 115 2.26 13.55 2.47
C PHE A 115 1.73 12.18 2.90
N ALA A 116 2.47 11.13 2.57
CA ALA A 116 2.08 9.78 2.89
C ALA A 116 2.09 9.53 4.41
N TYR A 117 0.99 8.98 4.90
CA TYR A 117 0.84 8.48 6.26
C TYR A 117 0.40 7.02 6.21
N ILE A 118 1.31 6.13 6.56
CA ILE A 118 1.09 4.69 6.46
C ILE A 118 0.33 4.22 7.69
N VAL A 119 -0.93 3.87 7.49
CA VAL A 119 -1.83 3.39 8.56
C VAL A 119 -1.84 1.87 8.67
N GLY A 120 -1.43 1.14 7.63
CA GLY A 120 -1.43 -0.31 7.64
C GLY A 120 -0.40 -0.92 6.68
N ILE A 121 0.24 -2.00 7.11
CA ILE A 121 1.08 -2.87 6.28
C ILE A 121 0.71 -4.32 6.59
N ASN A 122 0.51 -5.14 5.56
CA ASN A 122 0.15 -6.55 5.67
C ASN A 122 -1.09 -6.80 6.55
N TYR A 123 -2.12 -5.97 6.40
CA TYR A 123 -3.38 -6.02 7.18
C TYR A 123 -3.20 -5.80 8.69
N LEU A 124 -2.05 -5.31 9.13
CA LEU A 124 -1.80 -4.87 10.50
C LEU A 124 -1.86 -3.34 10.54
N TYR A 125 -2.80 -2.80 11.30
CA TYR A 125 -3.14 -1.38 11.28
C TYR A 125 -2.69 -0.66 12.56
N GLU A 126 -2.54 0.65 12.47
CA GLU A 126 -2.41 1.48 13.66
C GLU A 126 -3.58 1.24 14.62
N PHE A 127 -3.29 1.30 15.90
CA PHE A 127 -4.23 1.05 17.02
C PHE A 127 -4.69 -0.40 17.21
N ASP A 128 -4.31 -1.37 16.39
CA ASP A 128 -4.68 -2.78 16.55
C ASP A 128 -4.21 -3.38 17.89
N PHE A 129 -3.13 -2.85 18.45
CA PHE A 129 -2.54 -3.30 19.73
C PHE A 129 -2.48 -2.18 20.78
N GLY A 130 -3.40 -1.22 20.72
CA GLY A 130 -3.55 -0.12 21.66
C GLY A 130 -3.29 1.25 21.07
N ASP A 131 -3.70 2.29 21.79
CA ASP A 131 -3.76 3.68 21.31
C ASP A 131 -2.40 4.27 20.85
N LEU A 132 -1.28 3.64 21.22
CA LEU A 132 0.07 4.08 20.86
C LEU A 132 0.71 3.15 19.84
N SER A 133 -0.03 2.15 19.33
CA SER A 133 0.51 1.20 18.37
C SER A 133 0.35 1.71 16.93
N GLY A 134 1.37 1.44 16.10
CA GLY A 134 1.36 1.83 14.70
C GLY A 134 2.70 1.65 14.02
N TRP A 135 2.72 1.96 12.73
CA TRP A 135 3.91 1.82 11.91
C TRP A 135 4.84 3.02 12.04
N VAL A 136 6.11 2.74 12.27
CA VAL A 136 7.19 3.74 12.25
C VAL A 136 8.27 3.29 11.29
N TYR A 137 8.96 4.24 10.68
CA TYR A 137 10.11 3.92 9.84
C TYR A 137 11.41 4.49 10.43
N ARG A 138 12.51 3.84 10.09
CA ARG A 138 13.86 4.24 10.44
C ARG A 138 14.76 4.16 9.21
N VAL A 139 15.76 4.98 9.16
CA VAL A 139 16.83 4.90 8.16
C VAL A 139 18.17 4.89 8.88
N ASN A 140 19.00 3.90 8.60
CA ASN A 140 20.29 3.69 9.23
C ASN A 140 20.23 3.59 10.76
N GLY A 141 19.11 3.08 11.29
CA GLY A 141 18.88 2.95 12.73
C GLY A 141 18.36 4.22 13.41
N GLU A 142 18.15 5.32 12.70
CA GLU A 142 17.64 6.58 13.23
C GLU A 142 16.19 6.79 12.77
N SER A 143 15.37 7.43 13.63
CA SER A 143 14.00 7.83 13.28
C SER A 143 14.02 9.25 12.72
N PRO A 144 13.82 9.45 11.41
CA PRO A 144 13.83 10.79 10.83
C PRO A 144 12.67 11.65 11.34
N SER A 145 12.88 12.97 11.40
CA SER A 145 11.85 13.94 11.80
C SER A 145 10.93 14.37 10.65
N VAL A 146 11.04 13.74 9.48
CA VAL A 146 10.24 14.01 8.28
C VAL A 146 9.40 12.80 7.91
N GLY A 147 8.32 12.99 7.14
CA GLY A 147 7.50 11.90 6.63
C GLY A 147 8.25 11.03 5.62
N CYS A 148 7.81 9.78 5.46
CA CYS A 148 8.46 8.81 4.57
C CYS A 148 8.49 9.25 3.09
N SER A 149 7.53 10.04 2.64
CA SER A 149 7.48 10.63 1.29
C SER A 149 8.36 11.87 1.12
N SER A 150 8.98 12.37 2.20
CA SER A 150 9.87 13.53 2.16
C SER A 150 11.33 13.17 2.45
N TYR A 151 11.60 11.93 2.85
CA TYR A 151 12.96 11.47 3.10
C TYR A 151 13.58 10.97 1.80
N LEU A 152 14.53 11.74 1.25
CA LEU A 152 15.27 11.36 0.04
C LEU A 152 16.36 10.35 0.38
N LEU A 153 16.33 9.24 -0.33
CA LEU A 153 17.24 8.12 -0.14
C LEU A 153 18.61 8.38 -0.77
N LYS A 154 19.62 7.72 -0.20
CA LYS A 154 20.99 7.71 -0.68
C LYS A 154 21.48 6.27 -0.82
N ASP A 155 22.47 6.09 -1.68
CA ASP A 155 23.14 4.81 -1.83
C ASP A 155 23.61 4.24 -0.48
N GLY A 156 23.30 2.98 -0.25
CA GLY A 156 23.62 2.24 0.99
C GLY A 156 22.69 2.49 2.16
N ASP A 157 21.61 3.27 2.03
CA ASP A 157 20.64 3.48 3.11
C ASP A 157 19.92 2.16 3.48
N ARG A 158 19.72 1.96 4.78
CA ARG A 158 18.99 0.82 5.34
C ARG A 158 17.68 1.29 5.91
N ILE A 159 16.59 0.89 5.29
CA ILE A 159 15.22 1.25 5.65
C ILE A 159 14.62 0.12 6.49
N GLU A 160 14.02 0.47 7.60
CA GLU A 160 13.25 -0.46 8.43
C GLU A 160 11.85 0.11 8.66
N TRP A 161 10.81 -0.64 8.33
CA TRP A 161 9.45 -0.40 8.81
C TRP A 161 9.17 -1.35 9.97
N ILE A 162 8.76 -0.79 11.11
CA ILE A 162 8.61 -1.54 12.35
C ILE A 162 7.25 -1.19 12.95
N TYR A 163 6.49 -2.23 13.32
CA TYR A 163 5.27 -2.02 14.09
C TYR A 163 5.63 -1.81 15.56
N SER A 164 5.44 -0.58 16.03
CA SER A 164 5.70 -0.15 17.40
C SER A 164 4.44 -0.25 18.25
N LEU A 165 4.59 -0.46 19.55
CA LEU A 165 3.50 -0.41 20.54
C LEU A 165 3.50 0.89 21.36
N GLU A 166 4.54 1.74 21.20
CA GLU A 166 4.79 2.93 22.01
C GLU A 166 5.25 4.12 21.18
N LEU A 167 4.62 4.34 20.00
CA LEU A 167 4.96 5.44 19.08
C LEU A 167 6.47 5.51 18.74
N GLY A 168 7.11 4.36 18.57
CA GLY A 168 8.53 4.25 18.23
C GLY A 168 9.50 4.24 19.44
N ASN A 169 9.03 4.45 20.66
CA ASN A 169 9.92 4.43 21.85
C ASN A 169 10.43 3.04 22.20
N ASP A 170 9.72 1.99 21.77
CA ASP A 170 10.05 0.58 22.00
C ASP A 170 10.91 -0.03 20.88
N VAL A 171 11.19 0.71 19.80
CA VAL A 171 12.03 0.28 18.68
C VAL A 171 13.34 1.04 18.68
N LYS A 172 14.38 0.47 19.28
CA LYS A 172 15.73 1.05 19.39
C LYS A 172 16.74 0.18 18.65
#